data_2923ce42ca68a89289491a3841df4788
#
_entry.id   2923ce42ca68a89289491a3841df4788
#
_cell.length_a   1.000
_cell.length_b   1.000
_cell.length_c   1.000
_cell.angle_alpha   90.00
_cell.angle_beta   90.00
_cell.angle_gamma   90.00
#
_symmetry.space_group_name_H-M   'P 1'
#
loop_
_entity.id
_entity.type
_entity.pdbx_description
1 polymer ?
#
loop_
_entity_poly.entity_id
_entity_poly.type
_entity_poly.pdbx_seq_one_letter_code
_entity_poly.pdbx_strand_id
1 'polypeptide(L)'
;MALTRWSPVSGLAALEIDRLNRMFESAWQGEPFSQGAWVPPVDIVETSGKDVVVRAELPDMKREDIKVTFENNVLSIEGERKFEKKDEGETYHRVERGYGSFRRSFSLPASVDASRVEADYKDGVLTVKLPRREESRPRQITING
;
A
#
# COMPACT_ATOMS: atom_id res chain seq x y z
N MET A 1 13.20 -23.43 -16.57
CA MET A 1 12.49 -22.25 -17.13
C MET A 1 12.71 -21.07 -16.18
N ALA A 2 13.45 -20.06 -16.63
CA ALA A 2 13.69 -18.87 -15.80
C ALA A 2 12.44 -17.98 -15.85
N LEU A 3 11.85 -17.73 -14.70
CA LEU A 3 10.81 -16.71 -14.56
C LEU A 3 11.49 -15.34 -14.65
N THR A 4 11.41 -14.71 -15.79
CA THR A 4 11.84 -13.32 -15.94
C THR A 4 10.79 -12.45 -15.24
N ARG A 5 11.17 -11.86 -14.12
CA ARG A 5 10.34 -10.86 -13.46
C ARG A 5 10.27 -9.64 -14.38
N TRP A 6 9.16 -9.51 -15.08
CA TRP A 6 8.90 -8.33 -15.88
C TRP A 6 8.73 -7.11 -14.96
N SER A 7 9.67 -6.19 -15.05
CA SER A 7 9.60 -4.94 -14.33
C SER A 7 9.34 -3.84 -15.37
N PRO A 8 8.13 -3.28 -15.42
CA PRO A 8 7.91 -2.15 -16.30
C PRO A 8 8.68 -0.95 -15.77
N VAL A 9 9.83 -0.71 -16.35
CA VAL A 9 10.58 0.52 -16.10
C VAL A 9 9.90 1.63 -16.87
N SER A 10 8.87 2.18 -16.29
CA SER A 10 8.25 3.39 -16.81
C SER A 10 8.70 4.58 -15.97
N GLY A 11 9.79 5.17 -16.39
CA GLY A 11 10.21 6.50 -15.99
C GLY A 11 10.91 6.64 -14.64
N LEU A 12 11.67 7.71 -14.53
CA LEU A 12 12.43 8.12 -13.35
C LEU A 12 11.57 8.26 -12.07
N ALA A 13 10.29 8.57 -12.22
CA ALA A 13 9.37 8.71 -11.09
C ALA A 13 9.10 7.39 -10.35
N ALA A 14 8.99 6.27 -11.09
CA ALA A 14 8.81 4.96 -10.48
C ALA A 14 10.06 4.51 -9.70
N LEU A 15 11.24 4.85 -10.21
CA LEU A 15 12.51 4.58 -9.53
C LEU A 15 12.67 5.43 -8.26
N GLU A 16 12.15 6.65 -8.25
CA GLU A 16 12.18 7.51 -7.04
C GLU A 16 11.24 6.98 -5.96
N ILE A 17 10.03 6.54 -6.33
CA ILE A 17 9.09 5.94 -5.39
C ILE A 17 9.68 4.68 -4.77
N ASP A 18 10.25 3.80 -5.57
CA ASP A 18 10.90 2.57 -5.11
C ASP A 18 12.10 2.86 -4.19
N ARG A 19 12.90 3.85 -4.55
CA ARG A 19 14.07 4.24 -3.76
C ARG A 19 13.64 4.84 -2.41
N LEU A 20 12.65 5.74 -2.42
CA LEU A 20 12.13 6.34 -1.20
C LEU A 20 11.47 5.29 -0.30
N ASN A 21 10.71 4.38 -0.86
CA ASN A 21 10.08 3.31 -0.10
C ASN A 21 11.10 2.35 0.51
N ARG A 22 12.18 2.00 -0.20
CA ARG A 22 13.26 1.21 0.37
C ARG A 22 13.99 1.93 1.49
N MET A 23 14.24 3.22 1.33
CA MET A 23 14.86 4.03 2.39
C MET A 23 13.93 4.13 3.60
N PHE A 24 12.64 4.27 3.38
CA PHE A 24 11.63 4.33 4.43
C PHE A 24 11.49 2.99 5.14
N GLU A 25 11.42 1.90 4.41
CA GLU A 25 11.37 0.54 4.97
C GLU A 25 12.64 0.22 5.77
N SER A 26 13.81 0.62 5.29
CA SER A 26 15.07 0.40 6.01
C SER A 26 15.18 1.25 7.29
N ALA A 27 14.62 2.46 7.29
CA ALA A 27 14.60 3.31 8.47
C ALA A 27 13.67 2.78 9.57
N TRP A 28 12.61 2.09 9.18
CA TRP A 28 11.62 1.51 10.10
C TRP A 28 11.95 0.08 10.54
N GLN A 29 12.89 -0.60 9.89
CA GLN A 29 13.35 -1.93 10.29
C GLN A 29 14.07 -1.94 11.66
N GLY A 30 14.30 -0.79 12.26
CA GLY A 30 14.84 -0.67 13.62
C GLY A 30 13.81 -0.87 14.75
N GLU A 31 12.53 -0.84 14.44
CA GLU A 31 11.50 -1.24 15.39
C GLU A 31 11.30 -2.75 15.29
N PRO A 32 11.49 -3.51 16.38
CA PRO A 32 11.18 -4.92 16.34
C PRO A 32 9.68 -5.07 16.16
N PHE A 33 9.25 -5.28 14.92
CA PHE A 33 7.94 -5.87 14.73
C PHE A 33 7.94 -7.15 15.55
N SER A 34 7.11 -7.17 16.58
CA SER A 34 6.97 -8.31 17.46
C SER A 34 6.89 -9.59 16.63
N GLN A 35 7.66 -10.59 17.02
CA GLN A 35 7.58 -11.92 16.42
C GLN A 35 6.11 -12.31 16.29
N GLY A 36 5.65 -12.53 15.06
CA GLY A 36 4.27 -12.86 14.75
C GLY A 36 3.46 -11.73 14.10
N ALA A 37 4.05 -10.58 13.83
CA ALA A 37 3.36 -9.54 13.06
C ALA A 37 3.12 -10.01 11.63
N TRP A 38 1.88 -9.95 11.21
CA TRP A 38 1.49 -10.23 9.84
C TRP A 38 1.80 -9.02 8.96
N VAL A 39 2.43 -9.27 7.80
CA VAL A 39 2.75 -8.22 6.82
C VAL A 39 1.90 -8.46 5.57
N PRO A 40 0.87 -7.63 5.33
CA PRO A 40 0.05 -7.79 4.14
C PRO A 40 0.80 -7.41 2.87
N PRO A 41 0.69 -8.20 1.79
CA PRO A 41 1.25 -7.84 0.49
C PRO A 41 0.57 -6.60 -0.08
N VAL A 42 1.35 -5.75 -0.74
CA VAL A 42 0.88 -4.49 -1.33
C VAL A 42 1.46 -4.30 -2.72
N ASP A 43 0.61 -3.92 -3.67
CA ASP A 43 1.00 -3.44 -4.98
C ASP A 43 0.82 -1.93 -5.06
N ILE A 44 1.78 -1.25 -5.66
CA ILE A 44 1.70 0.18 -5.99
C ILE A 44 1.82 0.32 -7.50
N VAL A 45 0.80 0.88 -8.11
CA VAL A 45 0.68 1.03 -9.55
C VAL A 45 0.49 2.50 -9.91
N GLU A 46 1.22 2.96 -10.92
CA GLU A 46 0.99 4.26 -11.54
C GLU A 46 0.17 4.06 -12.82
N THR A 47 -0.94 4.76 -12.93
CA THR A 47 -1.81 4.69 -14.11
C THR A 47 -1.25 5.53 -15.26
N SER A 48 -1.79 5.34 -16.46
CA SER A 48 -1.41 6.15 -17.63
C SER A 48 -1.66 7.65 -17.41
N GLY A 49 -2.65 8.00 -16.58
CA GLY A 49 -2.91 9.39 -16.15
C GLY A 49 -2.00 9.88 -15.05
N LYS A 50 -1.01 9.08 -14.63
CA LYS A 50 -0.06 9.39 -13.56
C LYS A 50 -0.67 9.39 -12.15
N ASP A 51 -1.88 8.91 -11.99
CA ASP A 51 -2.45 8.68 -10.67
C ASP A 51 -1.85 7.42 -10.03
N VAL A 52 -1.73 7.40 -8.73
CA VAL A 52 -1.19 6.26 -7.99
C VAL A 52 -2.34 5.44 -7.43
N VAL A 53 -2.26 4.12 -7.56
CA VAL A 53 -3.20 3.18 -6.96
C VAL A 53 -2.44 2.18 -6.11
N VAL A 54 -2.82 2.09 -4.84
CA VAL A 54 -2.26 1.14 -3.89
C VAL A 54 -3.28 0.06 -3.60
N ARG A 55 -2.88 -1.20 -3.71
CA ARG A 55 -3.72 -2.36 -3.40
C ARG A 55 -3.06 -3.18 -2.31
N ALA A 56 -3.77 -3.41 -1.22
CA ALA A 56 -3.32 -4.24 -0.11
C ALA A 56 -4.24 -5.44 0.06
N GLU A 57 -3.65 -6.62 0.21
CA GLU A 57 -4.40 -7.84 0.50
C GLU A 57 -4.64 -7.94 2.00
N LEU A 58 -5.90 -7.74 2.40
CA LEU A 58 -6.33 -7.76 3.79
C LEU A 58 -7.52 -8.73 3.97
N PRO A 59 -7.32 -10.03 3.66
CA PRO A 59 -8.42 -10.99 3.72
C PRO A 59 -8.89 -11.23 5.15
N ASP A 60 -10.16 -11.55 5.29
CA ASP A 60 -10.79 -11.88 6.56
C ASP A 60 -10.68 -10.77 7.62
N MET A 61 -10.82 -9.53 7.17
CA MET A 61 -10.87 -8.35 8.05
C MET A 61 -12.19 -7.62 7.88
N LYS A 62 -12.60 -6.97 8.93
CA LYS A 62 -13.72 -6.02 8.88
C LYS A 62 -13.18 -4.64 8.49
N ARG A 63 -14.00 -3.89 7.79
CA ARG A 63 -13.68 -2.51 7.40
C ARG A 63 -13.30 -1.63 8.59
N GLU A 64 -13.96 -1.85 9.73
CA GLU A 64 -13.74 -1.10 10.96
C GLU A 64 -12.36 -1.36 11.59
N ASP A 65 -11.73 -2.47 11.24
CA ASP A 65 -10.42 -2.86 11.76
C ASP A 65 -9.27 -2.37 10.88
N ILE A 66 -9.57 -1.61 9.83
CA ILE A 66 -8.61 -1.07 8.89
C ILE A 66 -8.64 0.46 8.98
N LYS A 67 -7.47 1.06 9.15
CA LYS A 67 -7.30 2.51 9.17
C LYS A 67 -6.35 2.93 8.06
N VAL A 68 -6.76 3.91 7.27
CA VAL A 68 -5.97 4.50 6.20
C VAL A 68 -5.77 5.98 6.51
N THR A 69 -4.52 6.41 6.50
CA THR A 69 -4.15 7.82 6.70
C THR A 69 -3.23 8.29 5.57
N PHE A 70 -3.42 9.50 5.12
CA PHE A 70 -2.51 10.16 4.19
C PHE A 70 -2.13 11.53 4.74
N GLU A 71 -0.88 11.66 5.14
CA GLU A 71 -0.35 12.87 5.78
C GLU A 71 1.11 13.07 5.38
N ASN A 72 1.49 14.30 5.08
CA ASN A 72 2.86 14.66 4.67
C ASN A 72 3.40 13.77 3.54
N ASN A 73 2.57 13.48 2.56
CA ASN A 73 2.87 12.60 1.42
C ASN A 73 3.18 11.14 1.80
N VAL A 74 2.83 10.72 3.00
CA VAL A 74 2.95 9.34 3.47
C VAL A 74 1.57 8.71 3.59
N LEU A 75 1.36 7.64 2.84
CA LEU A 75 0.20 6.78 2.99
C LEU A 75 0.51 5.71 4.03
N SER A 76 -0.30 5.64 5.06
CA SER A 76 -0.21 4.59 6.08
C SER A 76 -1.49 3.75 6.10
N ILE A 77 -1.30 2.44 6.06
CA ILE A 77 -2.36 1.45 6.18
C ILE A 77 -2.05 0.62 7.41
N GLU A 78 -2.94 0.64 8.38
CA GLU A 78 -2.75 -0.08 9.63
C GLU A 78 -4.02 -0.80 10.07
N GLY A 79 -3.87 -1.83 10.86
CA GLY A 79 -4.98 -2.58 11.39
C GLY A 79 -4.53 -3.77 12.22
N GLU A 80 -5.51 -4.55 12.62
CA GLU A 80 -5.27 -5.77 13.38
C GLU A 80 -6.15 -6.89 12.85
N ARG A 81 -5.52 -8.00 12.47
CA ARG A 81 -6.23 -9.24 12.18
C ARG A 81 -6.18 -10.13 13.40
N LYS A 82 -7.31 -10.18 14.11
CA LYS A 82 -7.43 -10.90 15.36
C LYS A 82 -7.53 -12.40 15.15
N PHE A 83 -6.84 -13.15 16.00
CA PHE A 83 -7.06 -14.58 16.11
C PHE A 83 -8.26 -14.82 17.02
N GLU A 84 -9.36 -15.28 16.44
CA GLU A 84 -10.55 -15.64 17.20
C GLU A 84 -10.73 -17.17 17.18
N LYS A 85 -10.64 -17.79 18.35
CA LYS A 85 -11.06 -19.15 18.55
C LYS A 85 -12.58 -19.16 18.70
N LYS A 86 -13.28 -19.61 17.64
CA LYS A 86 -14.75 -19.52 17.57
C LYS A 86 -15.50 -20.52 18.42
N ASP A 87 -14.87 -21.61 18.81
CA ASP A 87 -15.45 -22.67 19.60
C ASP A 87 -14.45 -23.20 20.62
N GLU A 88 -14.84 -23.28 21.90
CA GLU A 88 -13.99 -23.83 22.97
C GLU A 88 -13.66 -25.32 22.75
N GLY A 89 -14.50 -26.04 21.99
CA GLY A 89 -14.25 -27.43 21.61
C GLY A 89 -13.24 -27.61 20.48
N GLU A 90 -12.79 -26.53 19.84
CA GLU A 90 -11.85 -26.61 18.71
C GLU A 90 -10.42 -26.90 19.19
N THR A 91 -9.78 -27.87 18.53
CA THR A 91 -8.36 -28.16 18.71
C THR A 91 -7.61 -27.83 17.43
N TYR A 92 -6.69 -26.87 17.50
CA TYR A 92 -5.88 -26.48 16.36
C TYR A 92 -4.72 -27.45 16.17
N HIS A 93 -4.64 -28.12 15.03
CA HIS A 93 -3.54 -29.01 14.68
C HIS A 93 -2.44 -28.29 13.91
N ARG A 94 -2.78 -27.20 13.24
CA ARG A 94 -1.84 -26.36 12.50
C ARG A 94 -2.37 -24.93 12.40
N VAL A 95 -1.49 -23.96 12.60
CA VAL A 95 -1.78 -22.55 12.41
C VAL A 95 -0.70 -21.96 11.52
N GLU A 96 -1.05 -21.65 10.28
CA GLU A 96 -0.15 -21.05 9.28
C GLU A 96 -0.60 -19.65 8.87
N ARG A 97 -1.88 -19.32 9.09
CA ARG A 97 -2.39 -17.99 8.80
C ARG A 97 -1.79 -16.98 9.74
N GLY A 98 -1.35 -15.84 9.19
CA GLY A 98 -0.80 -14.74 9.98
C GLY A 98 -1.89 -13.95 10.68
N TYR A 99 -1.64 -13.55 11.92
CA TYR A 99 -2.52 -12.72 12.72
C TYR A 99 -1.73 -11.62 13.41
N GLY A 100 -2.41 -10.63 13.92
CA GLY A 100 -1.83 -9.56 14.71
C GLY A 100 -1.96 -8.21 14.04
N SER A 101 -1.34 -7.22 14.65
CA SER A 101 -1.30 -5.86 14.15
C SER A 101 -0.35 -5.73 12.98
N PHE A 102 -0.72 -4.92 12.02
CA PHE A 102 0.16 -4.57 10.91
C PHE A 102 0.14 -3.07 10.67
N ARG A 103 1.23 -2.59 10.08
CA ARG A 103 1.34 -1.23 9.57
C ARG A 103 2.21 -1.23 8.33
N ARG A 104 1.69 -0.67 7.25
CA ARG A 104 2.44 -0.41 6.02
C ARG A 104 2.41 1.08 5.75
N SER A 105 3.56 1.65 5.46
CA SER A 105 3.68 3.07 5.15
C SER A 105 4.48 3.28 3.87
N PHE A 106 4.01 4.19 3.04
CA PHE A 106 4.60 4.46 1.73
C PHE A 106 4.75 5.95 1.52
N SER A 107 5.96 6.38 1.18
CA SER A 107 6.19 7.74 0.72
C SER A 107 5.73 7.89 -0.72
N LEU A 108 4.89 8.88 -0.98
CA LEU A 108 4.32 9.14 -2.29
C LEU A 108 4.77 10.51 -2.80
N PRO A 109 4.68 10.74 -4.13
CA PRO A 109 5.05 12.04 -4.69
C PRO A 109 4.22 13.19 -4.10
N ALA A 110 4.85 14.35 -3.93
CA ALA A 110 4.18 15.57 -3.47
C ALA A 110 3.07 16.05 -4.41
N SER A 111 3.03 15.52 -5.62
CA SER A 111 2.02 15.80 -6.64
C SER A 111 0.66 15.14 -6.39
N VAL A 112 0.54 14.28 -5.39
CA VAL A 112 -0.75 13.68 -5.02
C VAL A 112 -1.67 14.72 -4.39
N ASP A 113 -2.91 14.73 -4.83
CA ASP A 113 -3.96 15.58 -4.27
C ASP A 113 -4.61 14.89 -3.06
N ALA A 114 -4.20 15.31 -1.87
CA ALA A 114 -4.70 14.73 -0.62
C ALA A 114 -6.21 14.87 -0.41
N SER A 115 -6.83 15.89 -1.01
CA SER A 115 -8.27 16.13 -0.89
C SER A 115 -9.13 15.16 -1.70
N ARG A 116 -8.52 14.44 -2.64
CA ARG A 116 -9.21 13.54 -3.57
C ARG A 116 -8.82 12.08 -3.38
N VAL A 117 -8.13 11.74 -2.31
CA VAL A 117 -7.79 10.36 -1.98
C VAL A 117 -9.05 9.59 -1.59
N GLU A 118 -9.24 8.45 -2.21
CA GLU A 118 -10.38 7.56 -1.95
C GLU A 118 -9.87 6.15 -1.63
N ALA A 119 -10.60 5.46 -0.77
CA ALA A 119 -10.29 4.09 -0.41
C ALA A 119 -11.55 3.21 -0.45
N ASP A 120 -11.44 2.08 -1.12
CA ASP A 120 -12.47 1.05 -1.20
C ASP A 120 -11.94 -0.27 -0.65
N TYR A 121 -12.78 -0.99 0.08
CA TYR A 121 -12.46 -2.32 0.58
C TYR A 121 -13.51 -3.32 0.08
N LYS A 122 -13.06 -4.25 -0.77
CA LYS A 122 -13.92 -5.26 -1.39
C LYS A 122 -13.15 -6.56 -1.64
N ASP A 123 -13.80 -7.68 -1.38
CA ASP A 123 -13.25 -9.02 -1.63
C ASP A 123 -11.88 -9.25 -0.95
N GLY A 124 -11.69 -8.67 0.23
CA GLY A 124 -10.43 -8.78 0.97
C GLY A 124 -9.30 -7.91 0.44
N VAL A 125 -9.58 -7.03 -0.52
CA VAL A 125 -8.58 -6.11 -1.09
C VAL A 125 -8.94 -4.68 -0.78
N LEU A 126 -8.02 -3.98 -0.14
CA LEU A 126 -8.09 -2.53 0.05
C LEU A 126 -7.45 -1.86 -1.17
N THR A 127 -8.21 -1.01 -1.84
CA THR A 127 -7.72 -0.21 -2.96
C THR A 127 -7.75 1.26 -2.57
N VAL A 128 -6.61 1.90 -2.58
CA VAL A 128 -6.47 3.35 -2.33
C VAL A 128 -6.10 4.04 -3.62
N LYS A 129 -6.91 4.98 -4.04
CA LYS A 129 -6.70 5.80 -5.24
C LYS A 129 -6.20 7.17 -4.82
N LEU A 130 -5.04 7.54 -5.34
CA LEU A 130 -4.35 8.78 -5.03
C LEU A 130 -4.13 9.56 -6.32
N PRO A 131 -5.13 10.39 -6.71
CA PRO A 131 -5.02 11.18 -7.92
C PRO A 131 -3.95 12.26 -7.78
N ARG A 132 -3.27 12.56 -8.88
CA ARG A 132 -2.36 13.70 -8.94
C ARG A 132 -3.12 15.00 -9.10
N ARG A 133 -2.55 16.05 -8.57
CA ARG A 133 -3.04 17.40 -8.82
C ARG A 133 -3.00 17.69 -10.31
N GLU A 134 -4.02 18.31 -10.83
CA GLU A 134 -4.10 18.68 -12.24
C GLU A 134 -2.93 19.58 -12.67
N GLU A 135 -2.49 20.44 -11.80
CA GLU A 135 -1.34 21.34 -11.98
C GLU A 135 -0.02 20.58 -12.14
N SER A 136 0.06 19.35 -11.62
CA SER A 136 1.25 18.48 -11.66
C SER A 136 1.25 17.55 -12.87
N ARG A 137 0.19 17.51 -13.65
CA ARG A 137 0.10 16.68 -14.85
C ARG A 137 0.91 17.29 -15.98
N PRO A 138 1.56 16.46 -16.81
CA PRO A 138 2.27 16.96 -17.98
C PRO A 138 1.34 17.80 -18.87
N ARG A 139 1.78 18.98 -19.20
CA ARG A 139 1.06 19.90 -20.07
C ARG A 139 1.81 20.07 -21.36
N GLN A 140 1.13 19.86 -22.46
CA GLN A 140 1.70 20.17 -23.77
C GLN A 140 1.63 21.67 -24.04
N ILE A 141 2.76 22.24 -24.41
CA ILE A 141 2.87 23.66 -24.73
C ILE A 141 2.81 23.82 -26.25
N THR A 142 1.89 24.66 -26.70
CA THR A 142 1.78 24.99 -28.10
C THR A 142 2.86 25.99 -28.50
N ILE A 143 3.61 25.69 -29.55
CA ILE A 143 4.64 26.57 -30.07
C ILE A 143 3.98 27.51 -31.09
N ASN A 144 4.09 28.79 -30.84
CA ASN A 144 3.61 29.83 -31.74
C ASN A 144 4.73 30.25 -32.71
N GLY A 145 4.37 30.52 -33.92
CA GLY A 145 5.31 30.95 -34.96
C GLY A 145 5.08 30.28 -36.28
#